data_ea2f304a50f79d94c1cecffc51ad0a79
#
_entry.id   ea2f304a50f79d94c1cecffc51ad0a79
#
_cell.length_a   1.000
_cell.length_b   1.000
_cell.length_c   1.000
_cell.angle_alpha   90.00
_cell.angle_beta   90.00
_cell.angle_gamma   90.00
#
_symmetry.space_group_name_H-M   'P 1'
#
loop_
_entity.id
_entity.type
_entity.pdbx_description
1 polymer ?
#
loop_
_entity_poly.entity_id
_entity_poly.type
_entity_poly.pdbx_seq_one_letter_code
_entity_poly.pdbx_strand_id
1 'polypeptide(L)'
;MKARTKMKTLLLLGVLLFGFTVSAQSQKVSLDFKNERVEKVLASIKSQTGMSLVFSDQLVDVNRKVTMQLKDVTLKEALTRLLSGINLTFEIRNNKIYFIEKKAVSQPGSRKKRVTGVVKDVMGEPLIGANVVEKGRSTNGVITDFNGKFTLEVDESASLVVSYIGYLAQDIPTKGKGDFHIILKEDTNTLDEVVVTGYGDFKKATYTGSASVLTTEKLEALPVVSVGQMIESNIPGISVVAGTSSQPGAKTTLRVRGVASMNASTEPLYVLDGVPIPSYDLSNFTSMSEAGGMGVIETLNPADIESITVLKDAASASLYGAKGANGVVLITTKKGKEGKLRVNMAAKYGITDFAYTYRPLMGGEERRELIHEGLVNFQLDKGVSEQEAQQYADANIDQYAKRLSQGYSDWESALFKKGYQQDYNLSASAGNQNSSFIGSLGYTKQTGVSLNSEMERFTGRVDASNKYKKVEFGMNASFSWTKNVHLPEGKFYGSAIYASKVNLTPSTPIYNEDG
;
A
#
# COMPACT_ATOMS: atom_id res chain seq x y z
N MET A 1 -32.09 4.02 -7.99
CA MET A 1 -31.64 4.67 -9.25
C MET A 1 -31.18 6.13 -9.08
N LYS A 2 -31.88 7.00 -8.34
CA LYS A 2 -31.52 8.43 -8.16
C LYS A 2 -30.20 8.69 -7.40
N ALA A 3 -29.76 7.82 -6.49
CA ALA A 3 -28.50 7.99 -5.74
C ALA A 3 -27.25 7.67 -6.58
N ARG A 4 -27.34 6.72 -7.51
CA ARG A 4 -26.23 6.36 -8.42
C ARG A 4 -25.88 7.50 -9.40
N THR A 5 -26.85 8.29 -9.80
CA THR A 5 -26.64 9.42 -10.73
C THR A 5 -25.94 10.58 -10.02
N LYS A 6 -26.27 10.88 -8.76
CA LYS A 6 -25.64 11.94 -7.97
C LYS A 6 -24.17 11.63 -7.63
N MET A 7 -23.85 10.36 -7.37
CA MET A 7 -22.48 9.93 -7.07
C MET A 7 -21.59 9.95 -8.33
N LYS A 8 -22.14 9.61 -9.51
CA LYS A 8 -21.42 9.75 -10.79
C LYS A 8 -21.14 11.22 -11.13
N THR A 9 -22.05 12.12 -10.80
CA THR A 9 -21.89 13.57 -11.03
C THR A 9 -20.83 14.17 -10.10
N LEU A 10 -20.75 13.70 -8.84
CA LEU A 10 -19.71 14.14 -7.90
C LEU A 10 -18.31 13.63 -8.31
N LEU A 11 -18.21 12.40 -8.82
CA LEU A 11 -16.95 11.84 -9.34
C LEU A 11 -16.52 12.54 -10.64
N LEU A 12 -17.46 12.89 -11.51
CA LEU A 12 -17.16 13.66 -12.73
C LEU A 12 -16.71 15.10 -12.41
N LEU A 13 -17.27 15.72 -11.36
CA LEU A 13 -16.81 17.04 -10.90
C LEU A 13 -15.40 16.99 -10.30
N GLY A 14 -15.03 15.90 -9.62
CA GLY A 14 -13.68 15.66 -9.11
C GLY A 14 -12.65 15.47 -10.23
N VAL A 15 -13.01 14.81 -11.31
CA VAL A 15 -12.13 14.59 -12.47
C VAL A 15 -12.00 15.86 -13.34
N LEU A 16 -13.02 16.70 -13.41
CA LEU A 16 -12.98 17.98 -14.12
C LEU A 16 -12.11 19.04 -13.44
N LEU A 17 -11.86 18.92 -12.12
CA LEU A 17 -10.96 19.82 -11.38
C LEU A 17 -9.47 19.45 -11.54
N PHE A 18 -9.12 18.27 -12.07
CA PHE A 18 -7.74 17.84 -12.30
C PHE A 18 -7.28 17.96 -13.77
N GLY A 19 -8.15 18.46 -14.66
CA GLY A 19 -7.88 18.57 -16.11
C GLY A 19 -7.20 19.85 -16.58
N PHE A 20 -6.78 20.75 -15.71
CA PHE A 20 -5.96 21.90 -16.10
C PHE A 20 -4.48 21.55 -16.01
N THR A 21 -3.96 20.90 -17.03
CA THR A 21 -2.56 21.06 -17.40
C THR A 21 -2.40 22.52 -17.82
N VAL A 22 -1.90 23.35 -16.92
CA VAL A 22 -1.41 24.67 -17.28
C VAL A 22 -0.21 24.44 -18.19
N SER A 23 -0.46 24.50 -19.49
CA SER A 23 0.59 24.76 -20.47
C SER A 23 1.30 26.01 -19.97
N ALA A 24 2.59 25.90 -19.73
CA ALA A 24 3.46 27.04 -19.45
C ALA A 24 3.54 27.90 -20.71
N GLN A 25 2.45 28.59 -21.00
CA GLN A 25 2.43 29.65 -22.00
C GLN A 25 3.33 30.74 -21.45
N SER A 26 4.37 31.13 -22.16
CA SER A 26 5.33 32.16 -21.75
C SER A 26 4.55 33.46 -21.52
N GLN A 27 4.15 33.73 -20.27
CA GLN A 27 3.48 34.97 -19.95
C GLN A 27 4.42 36.14 -20.26
N LYS A 28 3.95 37.08 -21.06
CA LYS A 28 4.67 38.29 -21.40
C LYS A 28 4.29 39.41 -20.46
N VAL A 29 5.27 40.23 -20.08
CA VAL A 29 5.10 41.38 -19.18
C VAL A 29 5.72 42.61 -19.79
N SER A 30 5.14 43.77 -19.50
CA SER A 30 5.68 45.08 -19.89
C SER A 30 5.93 45.91 -18.64
N LEU A 31 7.15 46.39 -18.49
CA LEU A 31 7.60 47.12 -17.31
C LEU A 31 8.23 48.46 -17.79
N ASP A 32 7.68 49.58 -17.36
CA ASP A 32 8.24 50.91 -17.63
C ASP A 32 8.38 51.67 -16.30
N PHE A 33 9.56 51.51 -15.71
CA PHE A 33 9.88 52.10 -14.40
C PHE A 33 11.21 52.86 -14.50
N LYS A 34 11.23 54.11 -14.02
CA LYS A 34 12.43 54.94 -13.99
C LYS A 34 12.70 55.33 -12.52
N ASN A 35 13.81 54.78 -11.95
CA ASN A 35 14.24 55.04 -10.59
C ASN A 35 13.16 54.72 -9.50
N GLU A 36 12.39 53.63 -9.73
CA GLU A 36 11.33 53.18 -8.84
C GLU A 36 11.80 52.05 -7.96
N ARG A 37 11.12 51.87 -6.81
CA ARG A 37 11.42 50.79 -5.87
C ARG A 37 11.10 49.40 -6.47
N VAL A 38 11.93 48.39 -6.14
CA VAL A 38 11.72 46.99 -6.53
C VAL A 38 10.32 46.52 -6.11
N GLU A 39 9.81 46.96 -4.98
CA GLU A 39 8.45 46.68 -4.51
C GLU A 39 7.38 46.98 -5.57
N LYS A 40 7.44 48.16 -6.19
CA LYS A 40 6.49 48.55 -7.25
C LYS A 40 6.62 47.71 -8.50
N VAL A 41 7.85 47.37 -8.86
CA VAL A 41 8.12 46.51 -10.05
C VAL A 41 7.56 45.10 -9.83
N LEU A 42 7.77 44.55 -8.62
CA LEU A 42 7.23 43.23 -8.24
C LEU A 42 5.69 43.25 -8.16
N ALA A 43 5.09 44.30 -7.64
CA ALA A 43 3.64 44.49 -7.63
C ALA A 43 3.04 44.51 -9.04
N SER A 44 3.72 45.19 -9.99
CA SER A 44 3.33 45.21 -11.39
C SER A 44 3.44 43.83 -12.05
N ILE A 45 4.52 43.07 -11.80
CA ILE A 45 4.67 41.70 -12.28
C ILE A 45 3.53 40.82 -11.71
N LYS A 46 3.22 40.94 -10.42
CA LYS A 46 2.11 40.22 -9.78
C LYS A 46 0.76 40.53 -10.44
N SER A 47 0.49 41.83 -10.72
CA SER A 47 -0.79 42.24 -11.34
C SER A 47 -0.94 41.76 -12.79
N GLN A 48 0.15 41.72 -13.56
CA GLN A 48 0.13 41.30 -14.96
C GLN A 48 0.11 39.79 -15.13
N THR A 49 0.69 39.03 -14.18
CA THR A 49 0.84 37.56 -14.29
C THR A 49 -0.16 36.80 -13.44
N GLY A 50 -0.76 37.42 -12.43
CA GLY A 50 -1.59 36.75 -11.43
C GLY A 50 -0.82 35.80 -10.52
N MET A 51 0.52 35.76 -10.60
CA MET A 51 1.36 34.88 -9.80
C MET A 51 1.66 35.49 -8.43
N SER A 52 1.67 34.66 -7.39
CA SER A 52 2.08 35.10 -6.05
C SER A 52 3.59 35.12 -5.93
N LEU A 53 4.15 36.17 -5.30
CA LEU A 53 5.57 36.32 -5.02
C LEU A 53 5.88 35.82 -3.62
N VAL A 54 6.89 34.98 -3.48
CA VAL A 54 7.32 34.40 -2.20
C VAL A 54 8.81 34.72 -1.99
N PHE A 55 9.11 35.59 -1.05
CA PHE A 55 10.48 35.94 -0.66
C PHE A 55 10.51 36.37 0.81
N SER A 56 11.68 36.31 1.41
CA SER A 56 11.94 36.91 2.73
C SER A 56 12.46 38.34 2.55
N ASP A 57 12.03 39.28 3.39
CA ASP A 57 12.50 40.65 3.39
C ASP A 57 14.00 40.77 3.64
N GLN A 58 14.63 39.70 4.19
CA GLN A 58 16.08 39.61 4.34
C GLN A 58 16.82 39.26 3.05
N LEU A 59 16.12 38.65 2.07
CA LEU A 59 16.71 38.20 0.82
C LEU A 59 16.55 39.23 -0.30
N VAL A 60 15.42 39.91 -0.37
CA VAL A 60 15.11 40.88 -1.44
C VAL A 60 14.97 42.25 -0.83
N ASP A 61 15.93 43.14 -1.10
CA ASP A 61 15.82 44.56 -0.75
C ASP A 61 14.74 45.22 -1.63
N VAL A 62 13.53 45.26 -1.09
CA VAL A 62 12.35 45.83 -1.78
C VAL A 62 12.43 47.34 -1.94
N ASN A 63 13.29 48.04 -1.17
CA ASN A 63 13.50 49.48 -1.23
C ASN A 63 14.54 49.91 -2.27
N ARG A 64 15.31 48.97 -2.80
CA ARG A 64 16.27 49.22 -3.88
C ARG A 64 15.57 49.83 -5.08
N LYS A 65 16.16 50.88 -5.62
CA LYS A 65 15.64 51.59 -6.80
C LYS A 65 16.18 50.95 -8.08
N VAL A 66 15.30 50.75 -9.04
CA VAL A 66 15.65 50.16 -10.34
C VAL A 66 15.03 50.97 -11.48
N THR A 67 15.70 50.96 -12.64
CA THR A 67 15.17 51.49 -13.88
C THR A 67 15.04 50.32 -14.86
N MET A 68 13.83 50.07 -15.32
CA MET A 68 13.52 48.98 -16.23
C MET A 68 12.52 49.42 -17.28
N GLN A 69 12.92 49.38 -18.53
CA GLN A 69 12.04 49.66 -19.68
C GLN A 69 12.00 48.40 -20.55
N LEU A 70 10.97 47.60 -20.37
CA LEU A 70 10.78 46.33 -21.06
C LEU A 70 9.37 46.29 -21.66
N LYS A 71 9.26 46.00 -22.93
CA LYS A 71 8.00 45.91 -23.65
C LYS A 71 7.83 44.51 -24.19
N ASP A 72 6.76 43.85 -23.78
CA ASP A 72 6.33 42.53 -24.29
C ASP A 72 7.40 41.40 -24.16
N VAL A 73 8.14 41.39 -23.04
CA VAL A 73 9.18 40.39 -22.76
C VAL A 73 8.63 39.23 -21.94
N THR A 74 9.28 38.07 -21.96
CA THR A 74 8.88 36.92 -21.14
C THR A 74 9.10 37.22 -19.66
N LEU A 75 8.22 36.69 -18.80
CA LEU A 75 8.36 36.81 -17.37
C LEU A 75 9.76 36.40 -16.88
N LYS A 76 10.32 35.33 -17.45
CA LYS A 76 11.67 34.85 -17.14
C LYS A 76 12.74 35.87 -17.43
N GLU A 77 12.64 36.57 -18.56
CA GLU A 77 13.58 37.61 -18.94
C GLU A 77 13.45 38.84 -18.04
N ALA A 78 12.22 39.27 -17.73
CA ALA A 78 11.97 40.39 -16.83
C ALA A 78 12.56 40.13 -15.43
N LEU A 79 12.34 38.95 -14.85
CA LEU A 79 12.90 38.56 -13.55
C LEU A 79 14.43 38.43 -13.61
N THR A 80 15.00 37.90 -14.68
CA THR A 80 16.46 37.80 -14.84
C THR A 80 17.10 39.18 -14.84
N ARG A 81 16.51 40.15 -15.52
CA ARG A 81 17.00 41.53 -15.55
C ARG A 81 16.81 42.24 -14.20
N LEU A 82 15.69 42.00 -13.50
CA LEU A 82 15.44 42.57 -12.18
C LEU A 82 16.48 42.08 -11.15
N LEU A 83 16.90 40.83 -11.26
CA LEU A 83 17.86 40.17 -10.35
C LEU A 83 19.31 40.30 -10.82
N SER A 84 19.56 41.00 -11.94
CA SER A 84 20.93 41.20 -12.43
C SER A 84 21.75 42.03 -11.42
N GLY A 85 22.96 41.55 -11.13
CA GLY A 85 23.86 42.20 -10.17
C GLY A 85 23.63 41.86 -8.68
N ILE A 86 22.69 40.97 -8.35
CA ILE A 86 22.48 40.45 -7.01
C ILE A 86 22.61 38.92 -6.98
N ASN A 87 22.99 38.38 -5.82
CA ASN A 87 23.20 36.94 -5.64
C ASN A 87 21.88 36.18 -5.44
N LEU A 88 20.88 36.48 -6.28
CA LEU A 88 19.57 35.84 -6.23
C LEU A 88 19.22 35.23 -7.59
N THR A 89 18.47 34.16 -7.54
CA THR A 89 17.78 33.55 -8.67
C THR A 89 16.32 33.33 -8.33
N PHE A 90 15.53 32.87 -9.29
CA PHE A 90 14.12 32.62 -9.06
C PHE A 90 13.71 31.24 -9.59
N GLU A 91 12.68 30.70 -9.02
CA GLU A 91 12.05 29.45 -9.42
C GLU A 91 10.52 29.65 -9.47
N ILE A 92 9.91 29.20 -10.58
CA ILE A 92 8.46 29.30 -10.75
C ILE A 92 7.86 27.91 -10.53
N ARG A 93 7.04 27.77 -9.48
CA ARG A 93 6.32 26.52 -9.16
C ARG A 93 4.90 26.84 -8.70
N ASN A 94 3.92 26.06 -9.14
CA ASN A 94 2.53 26.15 -8.67
C ASN A 94 1.96 27.58 -8.68
N ASN A 95 2.13 28.32 -9.78
CA ASN A 95 1.70 29.71 -9.94
C ASN A 95 2.28 30.68 -8.89
N LYS A 96 3.47 30.37 -8.37
CA LYS A 96 4.23 31.20 -7.42
C LYS A 96 5.66 31.38 -7.89
N ILE A 97 6.21 32.56 -7.66
CA ILE A 97 7.61 32.90 -7.96
C ILE A 97 8.37 32.95 -6.64
N TYR A 98 9.34 32.06 -6.48
CA TYR A 98 10.21 31.97 -5.31
C TYR A 98 11.54 32.63 -5.63
N PHE A 99 11.99 33.56 -4.79
CA PHE A 99 13.33 34.14 -4.89
C PHE A 99 14.24 33.39 -3.91
N ILE A 100 15.34 32.83 -4.45
CA ILE A 100 16.30 32.00 -3.71
C ILE A 100 17.72 32.52 -3.97
N GLU A 101 18.62 32.34 -3.00
CA GLU A 101 20.02 32.66 -3.21
C GLU A 101 20.59 31.81 -4.37
N LYS A 102 21.37 32.43 -5.22
CA LYS A 102 22.19 31.69 -6.18
C LYS A 102 23.15 30.83 -5.36
N LYS A 103 22.95 29.51 -5.36
CA LYS A 103 24.00 28.60 -4.94
C LYS A 103 25.24 28.94 -5.76
N ALA A 104 26.34 29.27 -5.08
CA ALA A 104 27.59 29.61 -5.72
C ALA A 104 27.92 28.51 -6.72
N VAL A 105 27.82 28.82 -8.01
CA VAL A 105 28.44 28.03 -9.06
C VAL A 105 29.93 28.16 -8.78
N SER A 106 30.56 27.09 -8.38
CA SER A 106 32.00 27.01 -8.15
C SER A 106 32.70 27.66 -9.33
N GLN A 107 33.54 28.64 -9.04
CA GLN A 107 34.39 29.27 -10.05
C GLN A 107 35.17 28.17 -10.82
N PRO A 108 35.38 28.31 -12.13
CA PRO A 108 36.27 27.43 -12.85
C PRO A 108 37.71 27.70 -12.36
N GLY A 109 38.20 26.84 -11.48
CA GLY A 109 39.53 26.96 -10.86
C GLY A 109 39.75 26.16 -9.58
N SER A 110 38.73 25.48 -9.03
CA SER A 110 38.99 24.60 -7.87
C SER A 110 39.78 23.38 -8.33
N ARG A 111 41.01 23.24 -7.77
CA ARG A 111 41.88 22.07 -8.00
C ARG A 111 41.12 20.84 -7.52
N LYS A 112 40.76 19.96 -8.44
CA LYS A 112 40.21 18.66 -8.09
C LYS A 112 41.31 17.78 -7.51
N LYS A 113 41.00 17.11 -6.42
CA LYS A 113 41.86 16.16 -5.77
C LYS A 113 41.27 14.76 -5.88
N ARG A 114 42.09 13.81 -6.26
CA ARG A 114 41.72 12.40 -6.23
C ARG A 114 41.93 11.89 -4.80
N VAL A 115 40.86 11.37 -4.20
CA VAL A 115 40.84 10.74 -2.88
C VAL A 115 40.57 9.25 -3.04
N THR A 116 41.31 8.46 -2.28
CA THR A 116 41.16 7.01 -2.23
C THR A 116 40.90 6.59 -0.78
N GLY A 117 40.34 5.43 -0.58
CA GLY A 117 40.22 4.91 0.78
C GLY A 117 39.54 3.55 0.83
N VAL A 118 39.45 3.03 2.05
CA VAL A 118 38.80 1.75 2.36
C VAL A 118 37.78 1.98 3.45
N VAL A 119 36.56 1.46 3.24
CA VAL A 119 35.47 1.49 4.23
C VAL A 119 35.34 0.09 4.84
N LYS A 120 35.39 0.02 6.16
CA LYS A 120 35.34 -1.21 6.96
C LYS A 120 34.31 -1.05 8.09
N ASP A 121 33.88 -2.15 8.66
CA ASP A 121 33.18 -2.18 9.93
C ASP A 121 34.10 -2.17 11.14
N VAL A 122 33.54 -2.21 12.35
CA VAL A 122 34.29 -2.26 13.62
C VAL A 122 35.06 -3.58 13.83
N MET A 123 34.69 -4.65 13.11
CA MET A 123 35.37 -5.95 13.14
C MET A 123 36.53 -6.02 12.12
N GLY A 124 36.65 -4.98 11.27
CA GLY A 124 37.67 -4.89 10.23
C GLY A 124 37.25 -5.52 8.90
N GLU A 125 36.01 -5.94 8.75
CA GLU A 125 35.47 -6.48 7.48
C GLU A 125 35.20 -5.36 6.47
N PRO A 126 35.50 -5.54 5.18
CA PRO A 126 35.27 -4.53 4.16
C PRO A 126 33.76 -4.38 3.86
N LEU A 127 33.27 -3.16 3.88
CA LEU A 127 31.87 -2.86 3.51
C LEU A 127 31.73 -2.68 2.00
N ILE A 128 31.18 -3.69 1.34
CA ILE A 128 30.97 -3.73 -0.11
C ILE A 128 29.70 -2.94 -0.47
N GLY A 129 29.80 -2.01 -1.42
CA GLY A 129 28.63 -1.22 -1.85
C GLY A 129 28.29 -0.04 -0.92
N ALA A 130 29.18 0.34 0.00
CA ALA A 130 29.03 1.55 0.79
C ALA A 130 29.07 2.78 -0.11
N ASN A 131 28.17 3.72 0.12
CA ASN A 131 28.03 4.92 -0.68
C ASN A 131 28.94 6.03 -0.16
N VAL A 132 29.82 6.57 -1.02
CA VAL A 132 30.77 7.65 -0.72
C VAL A 132 30.45 8.83 -1.63
N VAL A 133 29.96 9.94 -1.07
CA VAL A 133 29.45 11.09 -1.82
C VAL A 133 30.12 12.36 -1.34
N GLU A 134 30.42 13.29 -2.24
CA GLU A 134 30.87 14.64 -1.90
C GLU A 134 29.74 15.43 -1.23
N LYS A 135 29.98 15.95 -0.01
CA LYS A 135 29.00 16.71 0.76
C LYS A 135 28.52 17.94 -0.02
N GLY A 136 27.20 18.03 -0.22
CA GLY A 136 26.57 19.11 -0.99
C GLY A 136 26.50 18.89 -2.51
N ARG A 137 27.07 17.79 -3.03
CA ARG A 137 26.98 17.38 -4.46
C ARG A 137 26.57 15.92 -4.57
N SER A 138 25.31 15.63 -4.42
CA SER A 138 24.77 14.27 -4.46
C SER A 138 25.00 13.51 -5.77
N THR A 139 25.36 14.20 -6.84
CA THR A 139 25.71 13.61 -8.16
C THR A 139 27.18 13.21 -8.28
N ASN A 140 28.05 13.61 -7.33
CA ASN A 140 29.45 13.22 -7.30
C ASN A 140 29.68 12.22 -6.20
N GLY A 141 29.58 10.94 -6.51
CA GLY A 141 29.71 9.85 -5.58
C GLY A 141 30.09 8.53 -6.25
N VAL A 142 30.55 7.58 -5.47
CA VAL A 142 30.96 6.25 -5.87
C VAL A 142 30.57 5.24 -4.79
N ILE A 143 30.42 3.99 -5.18
CA ILE A 143 30.23 2.87 -4.25
C ILE A 143 31.54 2.11 -4.07
N THR A 144 31.77 1.52 -2.89
CA THR A 144 32.95 0.71 -2.58
C THR A 144 32.92 -0.64 -3.31
N ASP A 145 34.12 -1.10 -3.71
CA ASP A 145 34.33 -2.40 -4.34
C ASP A 145 34.32 -3.60 -3.36
N PHE A 146 34.65 -4.80 -3.83
CA PHE A 146 34.69 -6.04 -3.04
C PHE A 146 35.68 -6.02 -1.85
N ASN A 147 36.66 -5.11 -1.87
CA ASN A 147 37.61 -4.93 -0.80
C ASN A 147 37.26 -3.69 0.05
N GLY A 148 36.07 -3.11 -0.13
CA GLY A 148 35.67 -1.90 0.54
C GLY A 148 36.39 -0.64 0.04
N LYS A 149 37.10 -0.70 -1.11
CA LYS A 149 37.91 0.42 -1.64
C LYS A 149 37.03 1.33 -2.50
N PHE A 150 37.36 2.62 -2.45
CA PHE A 150 36.76 3.63 -3.31
C PHE A 150 37.84 4.60 -3.86
N THR A 151 37.48 5.24 -4.97
CA THR A 151 38.27 6.34 -5.56
C THR A 151 37.30 7.37 -6.08
N LEU A 152 37.44 8.62 -5.64
CA LEU A 152 36.56 9.72 -6.02
C LEU A 152 37.36 11.00 -6.25
N GLU A 153 36.99 11.79 -7.26
CA GLU A 153 37.55 13.12 -7.47
C GLU A 153 36.66 14.17 -6.83
N VAL A 154 37.20 14.93 -5.88
CA VAL A 154 36.46 15.93 -5.11
C VAL A 154 37.19 17.26 -5.10
N ASP A 155 36.48 18.33 -4.74
CA ASP A 155 37.12 19.63 -4.53
C ASP A 155 38.08 19.58 -3.33
N GLU A 156 39.21 20.33 -3.38
CA GLU A 156 40.31 20.26 -2.38
C GLU A 156 39.85 20.53 -0.94
N SER A 157 38.78 21.29 -0.75
CA SER A 157 38.15 21.62 0.54
C SER A 157 36.88 20.82 0.85
N ALA A 158 36.54 19.83 0.03
CA ALA A 158 35.30 19.05 0.20
C ALA A 158 35.33 18.16 1.45
N SER A 159 34.15 17.72 1.88
CA SER A 159 33.98 16.63 2.84
C SER A 159 33.25 15.46 2.15
N LEU A 160 33.58 14.24 2.54
CA LEU A 160 32.88 13.03 2.11
C LEU A 160 31.80 12.68 3.10
N VAL A 161 30.65 12.29 2.60
CA VAL A 161 29.61 11.60 3.37
C VAL A 161 29.67 10.13 2.99
N VAL A 162 29.99 9.29 3.97
CA VAL A 162 30.05 7.84 3.77
C VAL A 162 28.89 7.21 4.52
N SER A 163 28.08 6.42 3.81
CA SER A 163 26.88 5.77 4.35
C SER A 163 26.74 4.34 3.83
N TYR A 164 26.21 3.47 4.69
CA TYR A 164 25.89 2.10 4.35
C TYR A 164 24.63 1.66 5.11
N ILE A 165 23.85 0.77 4.52
CA ILE A 165 22.60 0.28 5.16
C ILE A 165 22.95 -0.44 6.47
N GLY A 166 22.34 -0.03 7.58
CA GLY A 166 22.61 -0.58 8.90
C GLY A 166 23.79 0.06 9.63
N TYR A 167 24.39 1.14 9.09
CA TYR A 167 25.52 1.84 9.70
C TYR A 167 25.28 3.34 9.82
N LEU A 168 25.85 3.95 10.85
CA LEU A 168 25.83 5.40 11.05
C LEU A 168 26.63 6.10 9.95
N ALA A 169 25.99 7.03 9.25
CA ALA A 169 26.70 7.84 8.27
C ALA A 169 27.76 8.74 8.91
N GLN A 170 28.93 8.84 8.28
CA GLN A 170 30.04 9.68 8.75
C GLN A 170 30.38 10.80 7.75
N ASP A 171 30.62 12.00 8.29
CA ASP A 171 31.16 13.14 7.57
C ASP A 171 32.67 13.22 7.75
N ILE A 172 33.43 13.14 6.65
CA ILE A 172 34.91 13.08 6.69
C ILE A 172 35.48 14.25 5.88
N PRO A 173 36.17 15.21 6.52
CA PRO A 173 36.83 16.29 5.80
C PRO A 173 38.04 15.77 5.03
N THR A 174 38.15 16.16 3.75
CA THR A 174 39.27 15.70 2.89
C THR A 174 40.51 16.58 2.97
N LYS A 175 40.48 17.69 3.73
CA LYS A 175 41.55 18.67 3.82
C LYS A 175 42.90 18.03 4.23
N GLY A 176 43.88 18.10 3.35
CA GLY A 176 45.25 17.63 3.61
C GLY A 176 45.50 16.13 3.46
N LYS A 177 44.48 15.28 3.26
CA LYS A 177 44.65 13.81 3.15
C LYS A 177 44.14 13.31 1.80
N GLY A 178 44.80 12.33 1.20
CA GLY A 178 44.43 11.69 -0.06
C GLY A 178 43.98 10.24 0.08
N ASP A 179 44.31 9.60 1.21
CA ASP A 179 43.95 8.22 1.51
C ASP A 179 43.24 8.13 2.86
N PHE A 180 42.12 7.37 2.90
CA PHE A 180 41.20 7.32 4.02
C PHE A 180 40.94 5.88 4.47
N HIS A 181 41.08 5.64 5.77
CA HIS A 181 40.61 4.42 6.42
C HIS A 181 39.37 4.76 7.23
N ILE A 182 38.20 4.34 6.75
CA ILE A 182 36.92 4.72 7.31
C ILE A 182 36.31 3.50 7.99
N ILE A 183 36.02 3.64 9.27
CA ILE A 183 35.37 2.59 10.07
C ILE A 183 33.96 3.09 10.37
N LEU A 184 32.94 2.48 9.75
CA LEU A 184 31.56 2.75 10.09
C LEU A 184 31.15 1.94 11.31
N LYS A 185 30.44 2.59 12.21
CA LYS A 185 29.79 1.91 13.34
C LYS A 185 28.42 1.46 12.92
N GLU A 186 28.04 0.26 13.32
CA GLU A 186 26.66 -0.18 13.14
C GLU A 186 25.71 0.83 13.75
N ASP A 187 24.65 1.17 13.00
CA ASP A 187 23.55 1.92 13.54
C ASP A 187 22.75 0.98 14.43
N THR A 188 23.16 0.88 15.68
CA THR A 188 22.44 0.13 16.72
C THR A 188 21.10 0.80 17.09
N ASN A 189 20.78 1.95 16.50
CA ASN A 189 19.41 2.42 16.40
C ASN A 189 18.66 1.61 15.30
N THR A 190 18.78 0.28 15.29
CA THR A 190 17.66 -0.55 14.87
C THR A 190 16.48 0.01 15.64
N LEU A 191 15.46 0.49 14.95
CA LEU A 191 14.18 0.80 15.54
C LEU A 191 13.87 -0.37 16.46
N ASP A 192 14.09 -0.17 17.78
CA ASP A 192 13.81 -1.19 18.78
C ASP A 192 12.39 -1.64 18.50
N GLU A 193 12.22 -2.87 18.01
CA GLU A 193 10.91 -3.40 17.71
C GLU A 193 10.11 -3.39 19.01
N VAL A 194 9.19 -2.44 19.11
CA VAL A 194 8.42 -2.20 20.32
C VAL A 194 7.22 -3.15 20.31
N VAL A 195 7.08 -3.93 21.35
CA VAL A 195 5.89 -4.73 21.61
C VAL A 195 4.90 -3.84 22.35
N VAL A 196 3.90 -3.34 21.64
CA VAL A 196 2.79 -2.60 22.24
C VAL A 196 1.87 -3.63 22.90
N THR A 197 1.72 -3.53 24.23
CA THR A 197 0.72 -4.29 24.97
C THR A 197 -0.30 -3.30 25.48
N GLY A 198 -1.55 -3.33 25.26
CA GLY A 198 -2.52 -2.30 25.64
C GLY A 198 -2.38 -1.65 27.04
N TYR A 199 -1.39 -2.07 27.84
CA TYR A 199 -1.03 -1.54 29.16
C TYR A 199 0.40 -0.97 29.23
N GLY A 200 1.14 -0.95 28.14
CA GLY A 200 2.48 -0.37 28.06
C GLY A 200 3.26 -0.85 26.84
N ASP A 201 4.26 -0.05 26.48
CA ASP A 201 5.15 -0.33 25.37
C ASP A 201 6.44 -0.96 25.92
N PHE A 202 6.78 -2.13 25.46
CA PHE A 202 7.97 -2.87 25.87
C PHE A 202 8.91 -3.04 24.69
N LYS A 203 10.21 -2.86 24.93
CA LYS A 203 11.21 -3.24 23.92
C LYS A 203 11.13 -4.75 23.70
N LYS A 204 11.08 -5.21 22.46
CA LYS A 204 11.00 -6.64 22.13
C LYS A 204 12.13 -7.45 22.79
N ALA A 205 13.33 -6.88 22.87
CA ALA A 205 14.48 -7.50 23.50
C ALA A 205 14.31 -7.76 25.02
N THR A 206 13.46 -6.97 25.71
CA THR A 206 13.19 -7.10 27.15
C THR A 206 11.85 -7.76 27.44
N TYR A 207 11.05 -8.03 26.41
CA TYR A 207 9.76 -8.67 26.55
C TYR A 207 9.93 -10.19 26.66
N THR A 208 9.58 -10.73 27.80
CA THR A 208 9.73 -12.16 28.11
C THR A 208 8.64 -13.05 27.51
N GLY A 209 7.56 -12.47 27.03
CA GLY A 209 6.44 -13.16 26.39
C GLY A 209 6.68 -13.45 24.90
N SER A 210 5.91 -14.40 24.35
CA SER A 210 5.91 -14.70 22.90
C SER A 210 4.97 -13.76 22.15
N ALA A 211 5.51 -12.64 21.66
CA ALA A 211 4.78 -11.71 20.81
C ALA A 211 5.39 -11.66 19.41
N SER A 212 4.53 -11.47 18.41
CA SER A 212 4.96 -11.15 17.05
C SER A 212 4.38 -9.81 16.65
N VAL A 213 5.23 -8.95 16.08
CA VAL A 213 4.86 -7.61 15.65
C VAL A 213 4.97 -7.50 14.13
N LEU A 214 3.97 -6.92 13.52
CA LEU A 214 3.96 -6.56 12.11
C LEU A 214 3.89 -5.03 12.02
N THR A 215 4.94 -4.41 11.50
CA THR A 215 5.09 -2.95 11.43
C THR A 215 4.55 -2.38 10.12
N THR A 216 4.36 -1.06 10.07
CA THR A 216 3.87 -0.31 8.91
C THR A 216 4.64 -0.64 7.64
N GLU A 217 5.98 -0.73 7.69
CA GLU A 217 6.82 -0.99 6.51
C GLU A 217 6.50 -2.34 5.86
N LYS A 218 6.26 -3.36 6.69
CA LYS A 218 5.84 -4.68 6.22
C LYS A 218 4.40 -4.67 5.71
N LEU A 219 3.51 -3.93 6.38
CA LEU A 219 2.09 -3.82 6.01
C LEU A 219 1.90 -3.12 4.65
N GLU A 220 2.63 -2.04 4.39
CA GLU A 220 2.52 -1.26 3.15
C GLU A 220 3.08 -2.01 1.92
N ALA A 221 4.04 -2.91 2.13
CA ALA A 221 4.62 -3.72 1.06
C ALA A 221 3.67 -4.83 0.55
N LEU A 222 2.60 -5.13 1.30
CA LEU A 222 1.69 -6.23 0.95
C LEU A 222 0.60 -5.78 -0.03
N PRO A 223 0.33 -6.56 -1.09
CA PRO A 223 -0.73 -6.26 -2.04
C PRO A 223 -2.12 -6.72 -1.57
N VAL A 224 -2.36 -6.78 -0.26
CA VAL A 224 -3.60 -7.28 0.33
C VAL A 224 -4.46 -6.16 0.90
N VAL A 225 -5.77 -6.34 0.89
CA VAL A 225 -6.78 -5.38 1.34
C VAL A 225 -7.49 -5.81 2.63
N SER A 226 -7.17 -6.98 3.16
CA SER A 226 -7.74 -7.53 4.39
C SER A 226 -6.68 -7.64 5.49
N VAL A 227 -7.02 -7.17 6.68
CA VAL A 227 -6.18 -7.29 7.89
C VAL A 227 -5.94 -8.76 8.24
N GLY A 228 -6.95 -9.61 8.07
CA GLY A 228 -6.83 -11.05 8.31
C GLY A 228 -5.76 -11.71 7.42
N GLN A 229 -5.76 -11.40 6.14
CA GLN A 229 -4.76 -11.91 5.18
C GLN A 229 -3.34 -11.39 5.49
N MET A 230 -3.22 -10.14 5.95
CA MET A 230 -1.92 -9.61 6.39
C MET A 230 -1.33 -10.38 7.56
N ILE A 231 -2.17 -10.74 8.53
CA ILE A 231 -1.76 -11.52 9.70
C ILE A 231 -1.33 -12.93 9.27
N GLU A 232 -2.12 -13.59 8.43
CA GLU A 232 -1.84 -14.93 7.92
C GLU A 232 -0.46 -15.05 7.28
N SER A 233 -0.18 -14.15 6.36
CA SER A 233 1.02 -14.23 5.53
C SER A 233 2.31 -13.91 6.27
N ASN A 234 2.25 -13.23 7.44
CA ASN A 234 3.43 -12.60 8.03
C ASN A 234 3.67 -12.96 9.50
N ILE A 235 2.73 -13.60 10.17
CA ILE A 235 2.89 -13.92 11.59
C ILE A 235 2.97 -15.44 11.82
N PRO A 236 4.16 -15.98 12.16
CA PRO A 236 4.33 -17.41 12.43
C PRO A 236 3.48 -17.87 13.62
N GLY A 237 2.93 -19.09 13.53
CA GLY A 237 2.15 -19.72 14.61
C GLY A 237 0.70 -19.23 14.70
N ILE A 238 0.23 -18.53 13.67
CA ILE A 238 -1.18 -18.30 13.43
C ILE A 238 -1.61 -19.20 12.28
N SER A 239 -2.69 -19.92 12.47
CA SER A 239 -3.38 -20.58 11.39
C SER A 239 -4.64 -19.79 11.05
N VAL A 240 -4.81 -19.50 9.79
CA VAL A 240 -6.03 -18.96 9.27
C VAL A 240 -6.85 -20.15 8.79
N VAL A 241 -7.97 -20.37 9.44
CA VAL A 241 -9.01 -21.13 8.81
C VAL A 241 -9.72 -20.10 7.96
N ALA A 242 -9.28 -19.97 6.71
CA ALA A 242 -10.08 -19.25 5.75
C ALA A 242 -11.47 -19.84 5.89
N GLY A 243 -12.40 -19.04 6.36
CA GLY A 243 -13.79 -19.40 6.28
C GLY A 243 -13.99 -19.81 4.83
N THR A 244 -14.83 -20.75 4.58
CA THR A 244 -15.10 -21.43 3.31
C THR A 244 -15.05 -20.58 2.04
N SER A 245 -14.67 -19.31 2.11
CA SER A 245 -14.65 -18.43 0.95
C SER A 245 -13.36 -17.63 0.84
N SER A 246 -12.65 -17.88 -0.23
CA SER A 246 -11.68 -16.94 -0.79
C SER A 246 -12.36 -15.71 -1.41
N GLN A 247 -13.62 -15.44 -1.05
CA GLN A 247 -14.42 -14.34 -1.57
C GLN A 247 -13.99 -13.01 -0.93
N PRO A 248 -14.01 -11.91 -1.68
CA PRO A 248 -13.72 -10.59 -1.17
C PRO A 248 -14.55 -10.21 0.06
N GLY A 249 -13.92 -9.74 1.13
CA GLY A 249 -14.61 -9.31 2.35
C GLY A 249 -15.17 -10.42 3.24
N ALA A 250 -14.91 -11.67 2.92
CA ALA A 250 -15.32 -12.79 3.78
C ALA A 250 -14.57 -12.77 5.12
N LYS A 251 -15.26 -13.20 6.18
CA LYS A 251 -14.69 -13.29 7.52
C LYS A 251 -13.48 -14.22 7.54
N THR A 252 -12.39 -13.72 8.08
CA THR A 252 -11.16 -14.47 8.29
C THR A 252 -11.12 -14.98 9.73
N THR A 253 -11.18 -16.29 9.94
CA THR A 253 -11.09 -16.89 11.27
C THR A 253 -9.64 -17.17 11.61
N LEU A 254 -9.08 -16.39 12.54
CA LEU A 254 -7.73 -16.56 13.03
C LEU A 254 -7.70 -17.53 14.20
N ARG A 255 -6.69 -18.40 14.26
CA ARG A 255 -6.40 -19.28 15.39
C ARG A 255 -4.95 -19.14 15.80
N VAL A 256 -4.73 -18.83 17.06
CA VAL A 256 -3.39 -18.70 17.64
C VAL A 256 -3.02 -20.03 18.31
N ARG A 257 -1.94 -20.67 17.82
CA ARG A 257 -1.44 -21.97 18.34
C ARG A 257 -2.42 -23.14 18.23
N GLY A 258 -3.42 -23.06 17.35
CA GLY A 258 -4.34 -24.17 17.08
C GLY A 258 -5.69 -24.08 17.80
N VAL A 259 -6.36 -25.21 17.92
CA VAL A 259 -7.71 -25.32 18.51
C VAL A 259 -7.59 -25.52 20.01
N ALA A 260 -7.99 -24.53 20.79
CA ALA A 260 -7.96 -24.60 22.27
C ALA A 260 -9.22 -25.20 22.88
N SER A 261 -10.35 -25.21 22.16
CA SER A 261 -11.63 -25.74 22.67
C SER A 261 -12.43 -26.42 21.56
N MET A 262 -13.16 -27.45 21.90
CA MET A 262 -14.09 -28.15 20.97
C MET A 262 -15.46 -27.47 20.88
N ASN A 263 -15.93 -26.83 21.96
CA ASN A 263 -17.28 -26.28 22.06
C ASN A 263 -17.35 -24.76 22.23
N ALA A 264 -16.23 -24.10 22.55
CA ALA A 264 -16.17 -22.65 22.69
C ALA A 264 -15.47 -22.02 21.48
N SER A 265 -15.64 -20.70 21.33
CA SER A 265 -14.92 -19.95 20.30
C SER A 265 -13.40 -20.18 20.41
N THR A 266 -12.76 -20.39 19.27
CA THR A 266 -11.29 -20.53 19.15
C THR A 266 -10.65 -19.25 18.58
N GLU A 267 -11.44 -18.20 18.37
CA GLU A 267 -10.96 -16.91 17.86
C GLU A 267 -10.22 -16.13 18.95
N PRO A 268 -9.14 -15.41 18.60
CA PRO A 268 -8.45 -14.53 19.54
C PRO A 268 -9.31 -13.30 19.90
N LEU A 269 -8.97 -12.63 21.00
CA LEU A 269 -9.51 -11.32 21.32
C LEU A 269 -8.86 -10.27 20.42
N TYR A 270 -9.67 -9.45 19.76
CA TYR A 270 -9.19 -8.29 19.02
C TYR A 270 -9.26 -7.04 19.90
N VAL A 271 -8.20 -6.23 19.87
CA VAL A 271 -8.12 -4.97 20.62
C VAL A 271 -7.63 -3.88 19.65
N LEU A 272 -8.46 -2.89 19.42
CA LEU A 272 -8.17 -1.75 18.55
C LEU A 272 -7.87 -0.51 19.41
N ASP A 273 -6.66 0.03 19.32
CA ASP A 273 -6.19 1.19 20.11
C ASP A 273 -6.49 1.07 21.61
N GLY A 274 -6.31 -0.13 22.16
CA GLY A 274 -6.57 -0.45 23.56
C GLY A 274 -8.02 -0.81 23.90
N VAL A 275 -8.96 -0.71 22.96
CA VAL A 275 -10.37 -1.05 23.16
C VAL A 275 -10.67 -2.43 22.61
N PRO A 276 -11.15 -3.38 23.42
CA PRO A 276 -11.59 -4.68 22.94
C PRO A 276 -12.76 -4.55 21.96
N ILE A 277 -12.62 -5.14 20.78
CA ILE A 277 -13.68 -5.19 19.79
C ILE A 277 -14.25 -6.61 19.67
N PRO A 278 -15.54 -6.76 19.38
CA PRO A 278 -16.16 -8.06 19.27
C PRO A 278 -15.65 -8.84 18.06
N SER A 279 -15.52 -10.17 18.22
CA SER A 279 -15.13 -11.09 17.14
C SER A 279 -16.33 -11.74 16.43
N TYR A 280 -17.55 -11.36 16.79
CA TYR A 280 -18.72 -11.94 16.15
C TYR A 280 -18.92 -11.46 14.71
N ASP A 281 -19.69 -12.22 13.98
CA ASP A 281 -20.07 -11.93 12.62
C ASP A 281 -21.10 -10.80 12.58
N LEU A 282 -20.80 -9.75 11.83
CA LEU A 282 -21.68 -8.59 11.64
C LEU A 282 -22.88 -8.90 10.72
N SER A 283 -22.82 -9.99 9.95
CA SER A 283 -23.90 -10.39 9.03
C SER A 283 -25.00 -11.22 9.67
N ASN A 284 -24.91 -11.59 10.95
CA ASN A 284 -25.81 -12.48 11.67
C ASN A 284 -27.23 -11.95 11.88
N PHE A 285 -27.68 -11.00 11.10
CA PHE A 285 -29.10 -10.63 11.06
C PHE A 285 -29.99 -11.61 10.28
N THR A 286 -29.41 -12.62 9.60
CA THR A 286 -30.20 -13.63 8.87
C THR A 286 -29.64 -15.02 9.12
N SER A 287 -30.26 -15.73 9.97
CA SER A 287 -29.93 -16.89 10.75
C SER A 287 -29.87 -18.23 10.03
N MET A 288 -29.38 -18.43 8.84
CA MET A 288 -29.33 -19.78 8.25
C MET A 288 -28.05 -20.21 7.54
N SER A 289 -27.07 -19.35 7.38
CA SER A 289 -25.79 -19.79 6.81
C SER A 289 -24.61 -19.24 7.61
N GLU A 290 -23.89 -20.09 8.30
CA GLU A 290 -22.59 -19.77 8.92
C GLU A 290 -21.51 -19.45 7.88
N ALA A 291 -21.89 -19.36 6.62
CA ALA A 291 -20.99 -19.23 5.50
C ALA A 291 -21.09 -17.82 4.91
N GLY A 292 -20.01 -17.08 4.97
CA GLY A 292 -19.88 -15.81 4.27
C GLY A 292 -20.09 -14.56 5.12
N GLY A 293 -20.03 -14.66 6.45
CA GLY A 293 -20.09 -13.51 7.34
C GLY A 293 -18.93 -12.52 7.16
N MET A 294 -19.12 -11.31 7.65
CA MET A 294 -18.08 -10.28 7.71
C MET A 294 -17.68 -10.03 9.16
N GLY A 295 -16.40 -10.21 9.48
CA GLY A 295 -15.87 -9.86 10.79
C GLY A 295 -15.61 -8.36 10.93
N VAL A 296 -15.51 -7.88 12.17
CA VAL A 296 -15.19 -6.46 12.43
C VAL A 296 -13.83 -6.07 11.87
N ILE A 297 -12.85 -6.96 11.89
CA ILE A 297 -11.49 -6.67 11.40
C ILE A 297 -11.43 -6.44 9.90
N GLU A 298 -12.34 -7.02 9.13
CA GLU A 298 -12.45 -6.83 7.68
C GLU A 298 -13.02 -5.45 7.31
N THR A 299 -13.65 -4.76 8.26
CA THR A 299 -14.11 -3.38 8.07
C THR A 299 -13.00 -2.34 8.21
N LEU A 300 -11.86 -2.72 8.82
CA LEU A 300 -10.74 -1.81 9.03
C LEU A 300 -9.98 -1.57 7.71
N ASN A 301 -9.51 -0.33 7.55
CA ASN A 301 -8.63 0.00 6.44
C ASN A 301 -7.17 -0.34 6.81
N PRO A 302 -6.51 -1.29 6.10
CA PRO A 302 -5.12 -1.61 6.38
C PRO A 302 -4.15 -0.41 6.29
N ALA A 303 -4.45 0.59 5.46
CA ALA A 303 -3.64 1.80 5.32
C ALA A 303 -3.60 2.68 6.58
N ASP A 304 -4.59 2.52 7.47
CA ASP A 304 -4.67 3.25 8.74
C ASP A 304 -3.93 2.56 9.89
N ILE A 305 -3.41 1.34 9.68
CA ILE A 305 -2.76 0.55 10.72
C ILE A 305 -1.28 0.91 10.81
N GLU A 306 -0.79 1.18 12.01
CA GLU A 306 0.62 1.39 12.32
C GLU A 306 1.32 0.07 12.65
N SER A 307 0.68 -0.78 13.47
CA SER A 307 1.23 -2.09 13.81
C SER A 307 0.15 -3.08 14.22
N ILE A 308 0.46 -4.36 14.06
CA ILE A 308 -0.33 -5.47 14.57
C ILE A 308 0.57 -6.31 15.45
N THR A 309 0.21 -6.44 16.71
CA THR A 309 0.94 -7.28 17.70
C THR A 309 0.06 -8.46 18.10
N VAL A 310 0.60 -9.67 18.00
CA VAL A 310 -0.12 -10.87 18.44
C VAL A 310 0.54 -11.45 19.67
N LEU A 311 -0.21 -11.47 20.77
CA LEU A 311 0.18 -12.10 22.03
C LEU A 311 -0.25 -13.56 21.99
N LYS A 312 0.74 -14.46 21.98
CA LYS A 312 0.51 -15.88 21.71
C LYS A 312 0.51 -16.75 22.97
N ASP A 313 1.13 -16.29 24.05
CA ASP A 313 1.22 -17.07 25.29
C ASP A 313 0.25 -16.58 26.37
N ALA A 314 -0.02 -17.47 27.33
CA ALA A 314 -0.93 -17.18 28.42
C ALA A 314 -0.43 -16.06 29.35
N ALA A 315 0.90 -15.90 29.50
CA ALA A 315 1.47 -14.88 30.37
C ALA A 315 1.20 -13.48 29.81
N SER A 316 1.46 -13.28 28.50
CA SER A 316 1.21 -11.99 27.83
C SER A 316 -0.28 -11.71 27.66
N ALA A 317 -1.09 -12.74 27.41
CA ALA A 317 -2.54 -12.62 27.22
C ALA A 317 -3.31 -12.48 28.55
N SER A 318 -2.71 -12.83 29.70
CA SER A 318 -3.36 -12.79 31.02
C SER A 318 -3.86 -11.40 31.43
N LEU A 319 -3.22 -10.33 30.92
CA LEU A 319 -3.65 -8.95 31.11
C LEU A 319 -5.09 -8.68 30.61
N TYR A 320 -5.56 -9.49 29.67
CA TYR A 320 -6.90 -9.41 29.08
C TYR A 320 -7.90 -10.40 29.71
N GLY A 321 -7.48 -11.08 30.78
CA GLY A 321 -8.31 -12.04 31.51
C GLY A 321 -8.75 -13.23 30.67
N ALA A 322 -9.89 -13.83 31.01
CA ALA A 322 -10.42 -15.03 30.33
C ALA A 322 -10.68 -14.85 28.82
N LYS A 323 -10.97 -13.63 28.37
CA LYS A 323 -11.18 -13.33 26.95
C LYS A 323 -9.88 -13.47 26.12
N GLY A 324 -8.72 -13.37 26.77
CA GLY A 324 -7.42 -13.55 26.12
C GLY A 324 -6.94 -15.00 26.02
N ALA A 325 -7.72 -15.99 26.48
CA ALA A 325 -7.29 -17.39 26.54
C ALA A 325 -6.89 -17.98 25.18
N ASN A 326 -7.51 -17.53 24.09
CA ASN A 326 -7.19 -17.94 22.72
C ASN A 326 -6.13 -17.06 22.03
N GLY A 327 -5.42 -16.22 22.81
CA GLY A 327 -4.50 -15.20 22.31
C GLY A 327 -5.18 -13.84 22.11
N VAL A 328 -4.36 -12.82 21.91
CA VAL A 328 -4.84 -11.43 21.71
C VAL A 328 -4.17 -10.83 20.50
N VAL A 329 -4.95 -10.21 19.63
CA VAL A 329 -4.49 -9.44 18.46
C VAL A 329 -4.70 -7.97 18.76
N LEU A 330 -3.60 -7.26 18.97
CA LEU A 330 -3.57 -5.82 19.21
C LEU A 330 -3.35 -5.10 17.90
N ILE A 331 -4.26 -4.24 17.54
CA ILE A 331 -4.20 -3.41 16.33
C ILE A 331 -4.01 -1.96 16.78
N THR A 332 -2.88 -1.38 16.42
CA THR A 332 -2.57 0.02 16.69
C THR A 332 -2.69 0.81 15.40
N THR A 333 -3.45 1.89 15.44
CA THR A 333 -3.67 2.74 14.27
C THR A 333 -2.67 3.89 14.22
N LYS A 334 -2.40 4.40 13.01
CA LYS A 334 -1.51 5.54 12.79
C LYS A 334 -2.00 6.77 13.53
N LYS A 335 -1.08 7.48 14.19
CA LYS A 335 -1.34 8.74 14.88
C LYS A 335 -0.67 9.91 14.16
N GLY A 336 -1.16 11.13 14.39
CA GLY A 336 -0.50 12.32 13.89
C GLY A 336 0.91 12.44 14.48
N LYS A 337 1.91 12.71 13.62
CA LYS A 337 3.30 12.91 14.04
C LYS A 337 3.65 14.39 14.01
N GLU A 338 4.60 14.80 14.86
CA GLU A 338 5.13 16.16 14.88
C GLU A 338 5.69 16.54 13.50
N GLY A 339 5.36 17.75 13.05
CA GLY A 339 5.83 18.28 11.78
C GLY A 339 4.77 19.06 11.01
N LYS A 340 5.18 19.58 9.87
CA LYS A 340 4.29 20.27 8.92
C LYS A 340 3.26 19.32 8.36
N LEU A 341 2.14 19.85 7.87
CA LEU A 341 1.12 19.09 7.19
C LEU A 341 1.74 18.22 6.09
N ARG A 342 1.52 16.91 6.21
CA ARG A 342 1.89 15.91 5.22
C ARG A 342 0.62 15.29 4.67
N VAL A 343 0.51 15.26 3.35
CA VAL A 343 -0.59 14.61 2.64
C VAL A 343 -0.01 13.44 1.86
N ASN A 344 -0.54 12.26 2.12
CA ASN A 344 -0.16 11.03 1.42
C ASN A 344 -1.35 10.54 0.61
N MET A 345 -1.10 10.12 -0.62
CA MET A 345 -2.07 9.50 -1.50
C MET A 345 -1.48 8.20 -2.04
N ALA A 346 -2.24 7.12 -1.94
CA ALA A 346 -1.87 5.83 -2.50
C ALA A 346 -3.01 5.31 -3.36
N ALA A 347 -2.67 4.73 -4.51
CA ALA A 347 -3.59 4.04 -5.39
C ALA A 347 -2.98 2.70 -5.78
N LYS A 348 -3.74 1.62 -5.59
CA LYS A 348 -3.34 0.26 -5.96
C LYS A 348 -4.39 -0.31 -6.91
N TYR A 349 -3.92 -0.98 -7.95
CA TYR A 349 -4.76 -1.75 -8.86
C TYR A 349 -4.17 -3.15 -9.01
N GLY A 350 -5.00 -4.17 -8.90
CA GLY A 350 -4.57 -5.55 -8.98
C GLY A 350 -5.55 -6.40 -9.79
N ILE A 351 -5.03 -7.49 -10.32
CA ILE A 351 -5.81 -8.55 -10.97
C ILE A 351 -5.66 -9.80 -10.11
N THR A 352 -6.77 -10.43 -9.79
CA THR A 352 -6.81 -11.69 -9.04
C THR A 352 -7.21 -12.81 -9.97
N ASP A 353 -6.42 -13.88 -9.97
CA ASP A 353 -6.69 -15.08 -10.75
C ASP A 353 -6.34 -16.31 -9.92
N PHE A 354 -6.70 -17.51 -10.39
CA PHE A 354 -6.25 -18.74 -9.75
C PHE A 354 -4.74 -18.86 -9.85
N ALA A 355 -4.09 -19.15 -8.73
CA ALA A 355 -2.63 -19.36 -8.70
C ALA A 355 -2.22 -20.58 -9.51
N TYR A 356 -3.05 -21.60 -9.55
CA TYR A 356 -2.90 -22.81 -10.38
C TYR A 356 -4.24 -23.48 -10.57
N THR A 357 -4.40 -24.17 -11.69
CA THR A 357 -5.57 -25.01 -11.94
C THR A 357 -5.36 -26.36 -11.27
N TYR A 358 -6.07 -26.60 -10.18
CA TYR A 358 -6.03 -27.86 -9.48
C TYR A 358 -7.00 -28.84 -10.15
N ARG A 359 -6.46 -29.91 -10.71
CA ARG A 359 -7.19 -30.95 -11.44
C ARG A 359 -7.99 -30.36 -12.62
N PRO A 360 -7.44 -30.34 -13.82
CA PRO A 360 -8.19 -29.98 -15.00
C PRO A 360 -9.42 -30.87 -15.11
N LEU A 361 -10.55 -30.27 -15.45
CA LEU A 361 -11.78 -31.02 -15.68
C LEU A 361 -11.66 -31.78 -17.00
N MET A 362 -12.23 -32.97 -17.00
CA MET A 362 -12.36 -33.76 -18.21
C MET A 362 -13.25 -33.07 -19.23
N GLY A 363 -12.80 -32.93 -20.44
CA GLY A 363 -13.57 -32.41 -21.55
C GLY A 363 -14.80 -33.24 -21.87
N GLY A 364 -15.79 -32.65 -22.52
CA GLY A 364 -17.03 -33.34 -22.85
C GLY A 364 -16.82 -34.54 -23.80
N GLU A 365 -15.92 -34.42 -24.78
CA GLU A 365 -15.61 -35.52 -25.70
C GLU A 365 -14.89 -36.65 -24.95
N GLU A 366 -13.85 -36.34 -24.20
CA GLU A 366 -13.09 -37.33 -23.42
C GLU A 366 -14.01 -38.07 -22.42
N ARG A 367 -14.91 -37.35 -21.78
CA ARG A 367 -15.93 -37.94 -20.90
C ARG A 367 -16.87 -38.86 -21.69
N ARG A 368 -17.28 -38.47 -22.90
CA ARG A 368 -18.13 -39.26 -23.75
C ARG A 368 -17.45 -40.58 -24.16
N GLU A 369 -16.18 -40.51 -24.54
CA GLU A 369 -15.39 -41.70 -24.90
C GLU A 369 -15.28 -42.67 -23.72
N LEU A 370 -14.94 -42.19 -22.51
CA LEU A 370 -14.86 -43.02 -21.31
C LEU A 370 -16.20 -43.67 -20.93
N ILE A 371 -17.31 -42.92 -21.06
CA ILE A 371 -18.64 -43.50 -20.81
C ILE A 371 -19.00 -44.53 -21.86
N HIS A 372 -18.67 -44.28 -23.13
CA HIS A 372 -18.89 -45.25 -24.20
C HIS A 372 -18.11 -46.53 -23.92
N GLU A 373 -16.82 -46.46 -23.59
CA GLU A 373 -16.00 -47.59 -23.18
C GLU A 373 -16.64 -48.33 -21.98
N GLY A 374 -17.10 -47.56 -20.96
CA GLY A 374 -17.79 -48.14 -19.81
C GLY A 374 -19.06 -48.91 -20.18
N LEU A 375 -19.86 -48.40 -21.15
CA LEU A 375 -21.06 -49.09 -21.64
C LEU A 375 -20.70 -50.37 -22.42
N VAL A 376 -19.65 -50.33 -23.21
CA VAL A 376 -19.15 -51.51 -23.92
C VAL A 376 -18.70 -52.57 -22.90
N ASN A 377 -17.85 -52.23 -21.95
CA ASN A 377 -17.35 -53.15 -20.94
C ASN A 377 -18.48 -53.74 -20.07
N PHE A 378 -19.49 -52.92 -19.72
CA PHE A 378 -20.67 -53.40 -19.02
C PHE A 378 -21.48 -54.45 -19.77
N GLN A 379 -21.53 -54.41 -21.11
CA GLN A 379 -22.19 -55.41 -21.90
C GLN A 379 -21.30 -56.68 -22.11
N LEU A 380 -20.00 -56.47 -22.27
CA LEU A 380 -19.05 -57.60 -22.35
C LEU A 380 -19.05 -58.43 -21.05
N ASP A 381 -19.15 -57.82 -19.90
CA ASP A 381 -19.27 -58.49 -18.59
C ASP A 381 -20.56 -59.34 -18.49
N LYS A 382 -21.58 -59.04 -19.28
CA LYS A 382 -22.81 -59.84 -19.38
C LYS A 382 -22.67 -60.98 -20.41
N GLY A 383 -21.53 -61.13 -21.04
CA GLY A 383 -21.28 -62.20 -22.04
C GLY A 383 -21.81 -61.88 -23.42
N VAL A 384 -22.14 -60.64 -23.74
CA VAL A 384 -22.56 -60.19 -25.08
C VAL A 384 -21.33 -60.06 -25.98
N SER A 385 -21.49 -60.28 -27.27
CA SER A 385 -20.39 -60.11 -28.22
C SER A 385 -19.92 -58.64 -28.30
N GLU A 386 -18.64 -58.45 -28.66
CA GLU A 386 -18.05 -57.09 -28.77
C GLU A 386 -18.83 -56.21 -29.75
N GLN A 387 -19.29 -56.76 -30.86
CA GLN A 387 -20.05 -56.02 -31.85
C GLN A 387 -21.41 -55.56 -31.32
N GLU A 388 -22.12 -56.41 -30.59
CA GLU A 388 -23.39 -56.08 -29.95
C GLU A 388 -23.18 -55.10 -28.78
N ALA A 389 -22.08 -55.22 -28.04
CA ALA A 389 -21.72 -54.30 -26.97
C ALA A 389 -21.45 -52.89 -27.50
N GLN A 390 -20.74 -52.76 -28.61
CA GLN A 390 -20.51 -51.48 -29.29
C GLN A 390 -21.82 -50.87 -29.82
N GLN A 391 -22.67 -51.63 -30.47
CA GLN A 391 -23.98 -51.16 -30.94
C GLN A 391 -24.86 -50.68 -29.80
N TYR A 392 -24.83 -51.38 -28.66
CA TYR A 392 -25.53 -50.93 -27.47
C TYR A 392 -24.99 -49.60 -26.95
N ALA A 393 -23.67 -49.43 -26.85
CA ALA A 393 -23.04 -48.24 -26.41
C ALA A 393 -23.38 -47.03 -27.32
N ASP A 394 -23.28 -47.22 -28.64
CA ASP A 394 -23.63 -46.19 -29.63
C ASP A 394 -25.09 -45.74 -29.52
N ALA A 395 -26.02 -46.67 -29.30
CA ALA A 395 -27.44 -46.37 -29.17
C ALA A 395 -27.82 -45.68 -27.87
N ASN A 396 -27.02 -45.88 -26.80
CA ASN A 396 -27.37 -45.38 -25.44
C ASN A 396 -26.50 -44.26 -24.93
N ILE A 397 -25.39 -43.95 -25.60
CA ILE A 397 -24.41 -42.94 -25.11
C ILE A 397 -25.03 -41.57 -24.84
N ASP A 398 -26.02 -41.16 -25.62
CA ASP A 398 -26.67 -39.88 -25.47
C ASP A 398 -27.57 -39.74 -24.21
N GLN A 399 -27.89 -40.85 -23.56
CA GLN A 399 -28.57 -40.83 -22.25
C GLN A 399 -27.60 -40.38 -21.14
N TYR A 400 -26.30 -40.58 -21.27
CA TYR A 400 -25.30 -40.36 -20.24
C TYR A 400 -24.36 -39.19 -20.57
N ALA A 401 -24.09 -38.98 -21.86
CA ALA A 401 -23.14 -37.97 -22.34
C ALA A 401 -23.64 -37.31 -23.63
N LYS A 402 -24.86 -36.73 -23.61
CA LYS A 402 -25.46 -36.06 -24.75
C LYS A 402 -24.59 -34.89 -25.22
N ARG A 403 -24.34 -34.85 -26.53
CA ARG A 403 -23.74 -33.67 -27.17
C ARG A 403 -24.86 -32.62 -27.38
N LEU A 404 -24.63 -31.41 -26.89
CA LEU A 404 -25.52 -30.29 -27.09
C LEU A 404 -25.38 -29.71 -28.50
N SER A 405 -26.38 -28.96 -28.99
CA SER A 405 -26.33 -28.32 -30.31
C SER A 405 -25.15 -27.37 -30.50
N GLN A 406 -24.70 -26.75 -29.40
CA GLN A 406 -23.58 -25.81 -29.37
C GLN A 406 -22.25 -26.46 -28.92
N GLY A 407 -22.20 -27.79 -28.84
CA GLY A 407 -21.08 -28.53 -28.26
C GLY A 407 -21.27 -28.80 -26.79
N TYR A 408 -20.19 -29.00 -26.04
CA TYR A 408 -20.23 -29.22 -24.60
C TYR A 408 -20.09 -27.92 -23.82
N SER A 409 -20.74 -27.84 -22.67
CA SER A 409 -20.66 -26.69 -21.77
C SER A 409 -19.33 -26.63 -21.05
N ASP A 410 -18.68 -25.48 -21.08
CA ASP A 410 -17.54 -25.14 -20.24
C ASP A 410 -18.00 -24.43 -18.96
N TRP A 411 -18.29 -25.23 -17.93
CA TRP A 411 -18.76 -24.75 -16.64
C TRP A 411 -17.69 -23.98 -15.88
N GLU A 412 -16.39 -24.22 -16.14
CA GLU A 412 -15.31 -23.48 -15.53
C GLU A 412 -15.33 -22.02 -15.98
N SER A 413 -15.33 -21.79 -17.28
CA SER A 413 -15.41 -20.44 -17.85
C SER A 413 -16.75 -19.73 -17.55
N ALA A 414 -17.84 -20.49 -17.39
CA ALA A 414 -19.14 -19.93 -17.05
C ALA A 414 -19.23 -19.43 -15.60
N LEU A 415 -18.57 -20.12 -14.66
CA LEU A 415 -18.66 -19.85 -13.22
C LEU A 415 -17.53 -18.96 -12.68
N PHE A 416 -16.39 -18.93 -13.37
CA PHE A 416 -15.21 -18.22 -12.92
C PHE A 416 -14.74 -17.18 -13.93
N LYS A 417 -14.18 -16.11 -13.41
CA LYS A 417 -13.60 -15.01 -14.19
C LYS A 417 -12.44 -14.40 -13.42
N LYS A 418 -11.60 -13.61 -14.09
CA LYS A 418 -10.58 -12.82 -13.41
C LYS A 418 -11.23 -11.79 -12.51
N GLY A 419 -10.77 -11.71 -11.29
CA GLY A 419 -11.14 -10.67 -10.33
C GLY A 419 -10.29 -9.43 -10.48
N TYR A 420 -10.78 -8.30 -9.97
CA TYR A 420 -10.08 -7.03 -9.99
C TYR A 420 -10.13 -6.39 -8.61
N GLN A 421 -9.04 -5.72 -8.25
CA GLN A 421 -8.90 -4.99 -7.00
C GLN A 421 -8.52 -3.55 -7.30
N GLN A 422 -9.20 -2.62 -6.64
CA GLN A 422 -8.90 -1.20 -6.65
C GLN A 422 -8.88 -0.71 -5.21
N ASP A 423 -7.83 0.02 -4.82
CA ASP A 423 -7.66 0.55 -3.48
C ASP A 423 -7.10 1.97 -3.57
N TYR A 424 -7.83 2.93 -3.01
CA TYR A 424 -7.46 4.34 -3.01
C TYR A 424 -7.47 4.85 -1.58
N ASN A 425 -6.35 5.39 -1.14
CA ASN A 425 -6.18 5.92 0.20
C ASN A 425 -5.63 7.34 0.15
N LEU A 426 -6.25 8.22 0.92
CA LEU A 426 -5.81 9.60 1.11
C LEU A 426 -5.68 9.85 2.60
N SER A 427 -4.56 10.36 3.06
CA SER A 427 -4.37 10.74 4.44
C SER A 427 -3.67 12.08 4.57
N ALA A 428 -4.02 12.82 5.61
CA ALA A 428 -3.41 14.09 5.96
C ALA A 428 -3.04 14.09 7.44
N SER A 429 -1.80 14.37 7.78
CA SER A 429 -1.31 14.39 9.15
C SER A 429 -0.51 15.64 9.43
N ALA A 430 -0.65 16.18 10.63
CA ALA A 430 0.09 17.34 11.12
C ALA A 430 0.22 17.23 12.64
N GLY A 431 1.20 17.94 13.22
CA GLY A 431 1.33 17.98 14.66
C GLY A 431 2.42 18.93 15.11
N ASN A 432 2.41 19.19 16.40
CA ASN A 432 3.45 19.89 17.13
C ASN A 432 3.68 19.18 18.48
N GLN A 433 4.53 19.71 19.34
CA GLN A 433 4.85 19.11 20.64
C GLN A 433 3.63 18.85 21.55
N ASN A 434 2.54 19.59 21.34
CA ASN A 434 1.36 19.52 22.19
C ASN A 434 0.12 18.95 21.49
N SER A 435 0.08 18.97 20.17
CA SER A 435 -1.12 18.59 19.41
C SER A 435 -0.73 17.69 18.25
N SER A 436 -1.54 16.69 17.99
CA SER A 436 -1.41 15.87 16.80
C SER A 436 -2.76 15.67 16.13
N PHE A 437 -2.73 15.49 14.82
CA PHE A 437 -3.90 15.24 13.99
C PHE A 437 -3.54 14.32 12.85
N ILE A 438 -4.41 13.36 12.58
CA ILE A 438 -4.43 12.60 11.34
C ILE A 438 -5.87 12.38 10.90
N GLY A 439 -6.14 12.61 9.62
CA GLY A 439 -7.39 12.25 8.98
C GLY A 439 -7.11 11.37 7.77
N SER A 440 -7.92 10.37 7.54
CA SER A 440 -7.81 9.46 6.39
C SER A 440 -9.15 9.16 5.75
N LEU A 441 -9.13 8.90 4.44
CA LEU A 441 -10.23 8.41 3.64
C LEU A 441 -9.73 7.25 2.79
N GLY A 442 -10.50 6.18 2.74
CA GLY A 442 -10.17 5.00 1.96
C GLY A 442 -11.36 4.53 1.14
N TYR A 443 -11.11 4.08 -0.08
CA TYR A 443 -12.06 3.39 -0.93
C TYR A 443 -11.43 2.13 -1.48
N THR A 444 -12.07 1.00 -1.26
CA THR A 444 -11.63 -0.29 -1.76
C THR A 444 -12.78 -0.94 -2.53
N LYS A 445 -12.49 -1.42 -3.73
CA LYS A 445 -13.39 -2.27 -4.50
C LYS A 445 -12.64 -3.52 -4.93
N GLN A 446 -13.23 -4.68 -4.65
CA GLN A 446 -12.67 -5.97 -5.02
C GLN A 446 -13.74 -6.85 -5.63
N THR A 447 -13.45 -7.45 -6.77
CA THR A 447 -14.27 -8.52 -7.36
C THR A 447 -13.51 -9.84 -7.22
N GLY A 448 -14.19 -10.88 -6.81
CA GLY A 448 -13.62 -12.22 -6.70
C GLY A 448 -13.53 -12.92 -8.06
N VAL A 449 -12.91 -14.08 -8.05
CA VAL A 449 -12.78 -14.95 -9.22
C VAL A 449 -14.09 -15.68 -9.55
N SER A 450 -14.98 -15.87 -8.60
CA SER A 450 -16.31 -16.46 -8.81
C SER A 450 -17.34 -15.39 -9.22
N LEU A 451 -18.37 -15.79 -9.96
CA LEU A 451 -19.50 -14.92 -10.29
C LEU A 451 -20.16 -14.38 -9.02
N ASN A 452 -20.71 -13.15 -9.08
CA ASN A 452 -21.44 -12.50 -7.99
C ASN A 452 -20.68 -12.45 -6.66
N SER A 453 -19.36 -12.30 -6.73
CA SER A 453 -18.49 -12.14 -5.58
C SER A 453 -17.80 -10.78 -5.66
N GLU A 454 -18.26 -9.83 -4.86
CA GLU A 454 -17.69 -8.48 -4.80
C GLU A 454 -17.79 -7.87 -3.41
N MET A 455 -16.81 -7.03 -3.10
CA MET A 455 -16.77 -6.16 -1.93
C MET A 455 -16.53 -4.71 -2.36
N GLU A 456 -17.27 -3.79 -1.78
CA GLU A 456 -17.06 -2.37 -1.88
C GLU A 456 -17.03 -1.79 -0.47
N ARG A 457 -15.94 -1.11 -0.11
CA ARG A 457 -15.74 -0.54 1.23
C ARG A 457 -15.31 0.92 1.13
N PHE A 458 -15.96 1.75 1.91
CA PHE A 458 -15.59 3.14 2.12
C PHE A 458 -15.25 3.35 3.58
N THR A 459 -14.11 3.95 3.87
CA THR A 459 -13.63 4.19 5.24
C THR A 459 -13.26 5.64 5.44
N GLY A 460 -13.48 6.14 6.63
CA GLY A 460 -13.02 7.45 7.06
C GLY A 460 -12.59 7.40 8.52
N ARG A 461 -11.49 8.05 8.85
CA ARG A 461 -10.94 8.10 10.19
C ARG A 461 -10.38 9.48 10.52
N VAL A 462 -10.57 9.88 11.76
CA VAL A 462 -9.96 11.07 12.35
C VAL A 462 -9.41 10.71 13.71
N ASP A 463 -8.16 11.04 13.96
CA ASP A 463 -7.53 10.95 15.26
C ASP A 463 -6.90 12.31 15.57
N ALA A 464 -7.23 12.87 16.72
CA ALA A 464 -6.72 14.15 17.16
C ALA A 464 -6.40 14.09 18.65
N SER A 465 -5.26 14.59 19.03
CA SER A 465 -4.88 14.72 20.43
C SER A 465 -4.32 16.10 20.74
N ASN A 466 -4.51 16.53 21.97
CA ASN A 466 -3.94 17.76 22.48
C ASN A 466 -3.53 17.57 23.94
N LYS A 467 -2.31 18.01 24.26
CA LYS A 467 -1.74 17.97 25.60
C LYS A 467 -1.62 19.38 26.14
N TYR A 468 -2.35 19.66 27.20
CA TYR A 468 -2.25 20.93 27.93
C TYR A 468 -1.72 20.67 29.34
N LYS A 469 -0.49 21.09 29.61
CA LYS A 469 0.23 20.81 30.85
C LYS A 469 0.29 19.31 31.18
N LYS A 470 -0.48 18.90 32.21
CA LYS A 470 -0.56 17.48 32.66
C LYS A 470 -1.81 16.76 32.18
N VAL A 471 -2.64 17.39 31.38
CA VAL A 471 -3.90 16.85 30.87
C VAL A 471 -3.76 16.60 29.38
N GLU A 472 -4.12 15.42 28.95
CA GLU A 472 -4.16 15.04 27.54
C GLU A 472 -5.60 14.74 27.15
N PHE A 473 -6.04 15.34 26.04
CA PHE A 473 -7.35 15.13 25.43
C PHE A 473 -7.13 14.45 24.10
N GLY A 474 -7.84 13.36 23.85
CA GLY A 474 -7.80 12.67 22.59
C GLY A 474 -9.18 12.31 22.07
N MET A 475 -9.34 12.33 20.77
CA MET A 475 -10.51 11.85 20.06
C MET A 475 -10.07 10.94 18.93
N ASN A 476 -10.58 9.73 18.91
CA ASN A 476 -10.44 8.80 17.80
C ASN A 476 -11.84 8.45 17.31
N ALA A 477 -12.12 8.74 16.04
CA ALA A 477 -13.39 8.41 15.40
C ALA A 477 -13.10 7.72 14.07
N SER A 478 -13.76 6.59 13.84
CA SER A 478 -13.68 5.84 12.59
C SER A 478 -15.07 5.50 12.08
N PHE A 479 -15.21 5.55 10.77
CA PHE A 479 -16.41 5.17 10.05
C PHE A 479 -16.05 4.18 8.96
N SER A 480 -16.84 3.13 8.83
CA SER A 480 -16.72 2.18 7.73
C SER A 480 -18.11 1.83 7.20
N TRP A 481 -18.25 1.90 5.88
CA TRP A 481 -19.39 1.39 5.16
C TRP A 481 -18.89 0.32 4.19
N THR A 482 -19.50 -0.87 4.27
CA THR A 482 -19.09 -1.98 3.43
C THR A 482 -20.32 -2.62 2.81
N LYS A 483 -20.24 -2.87 1.51
CA LYS A 483 -21.21 -3.66 0.76
C LYS A 483 -20.52 -4.92 0.26
N ASN A 484 -20.99 -6.07 0.71
CA ASN A 484 -20.53 -7.36 0.25
C ASN A 484 -21.62 -8.06 -0.53
N VAL A 485 -21.22 -8.67 -1.63
CA VAL A 485 -22.04 -9.62 -2.38
C VAL A 485 -21.24 -10.90 -2.46
N HIS A 486 -21.73 -11.94 -1.83
CA HIS A 486 -21.11 -13.25 -1.90
C HIS A 486 -22.15 -14.35 -2.03
N LEU A 487 -21.66 -15.44 -2.55
CA LEU A 487 -22.43 -16.64 -2.66
C LEU A 487 -22.37 -17.40 -1.34
N PRO A 488 -23.48 -17.95 -0.87
CA PRO A 488 -23.47 -18.77 0.32
C PRO A 488 -22.61 -20.01 0.04
N GLU A 489 -21.58 -20.19 0.85
CA GLU A 489 -20.76 -21.39 0.86
C GLU A 489 -21.09 -22.15 2.14
N GLY A 490 -21.99 -23.14 2.08
CA GLY A 490 -22.49 -23.83 3.24
C GLY A 490 -21.75 -25.13 3.54
N LYS A 491 -21.69 -25.49 4.81
CA LYS A 491 -21.12 -26.76 5.28
C LYS A 491 -21.88 -28.00 4.76
N PHE A 492 -23.14 -27.85 4.36
CA PHE A 492 -24.00 -28.98 4.03
C PHE A 492 -23.87 -29.48 2.58
N TYR A 493 -23.56 -28.59 1.62
CA TYR A 493 -23.49 -28.93 0.20
C TYR A 493 -22.19 -28.49 -0.46
N GLY A 494 -21.19 -28.08 0.32
CA GLY A 494 -19.97 -27.48 -0.19
C GLY A 494 -20.23 -26.08 -0.78
N SER A 495 -19.22 -25.49 -1.37
CA SER A 495 -19.38 -24.27 -2.13
C SER A 495 -20.25 -24.52 -3.34
N ALA A 496 -21.39 -23.82 -3.45
CA ALA A 496 -22.32 -24.00 -4.56
C ALA A 496 -21.63 -23.83 -5.93
N ILE A 497 -20.71 -22.89 -6.07
CA ILE A 497 -19.97 -22.67 -7.32
C ILE A 497 -18.84 -23.67 -7.52
N TYR A 498 -18.00 -23.90 -6.50
CA TYR A 498 -16.90 -24.86 -6.63
C TYR A 498 -17.40 -26.29 -6.76
N ALA A 499 -18.47 -26.65 -6.07
CA ALA A 499 -19.13 -27.94 -6.25
C ALA A 499 -19.78 -28.07 -7.62
N SER A 500 -20.38 -27.02 -8.14
CA SER A 500 -20.99 -27.01 -9.47
C SER A 500 -19.95 -27.22 -10.57
N LYS A 501 -18.74 -26.66 -10.44
CA LYS A 501 -17.63 -26.90 -11.35
C LYS A 501 -17.34 -28.40 -11.52
N VAL A 502 -17.42 -29.17 -10.44
CA VAL A 502 -17.07 -30.62 -10.42
C VAL A 502 -18.30 -31.49 -10.70
N ASN A 503 -19.47 -31.11 -10.23
CA ASN A 503 -20.67 -31.94 -10.26
C ASN A 503 -21.49 -31.75 -11.55
N LEU A 504 -21.44 -30.57 -12.16
CA LEU A 504 -22.16 -30.34 -13.42
C LEU A 504 -21.42 -30.99 -14.59
N THR A 505 -22.18 -31.76 -15.35
CA THR A 505 -21.61 -32.45 -16.51
C THR A 505 -21.52 -31.50 -17.71
N PRO A 506 -20.53 -31.67 -18.59
CA PRO A 506 -20.44 -30.90 -19.83
C PRO A 506 -21.66 -31.06 -20.75
N SER A 507 -22.46 -32.10 -20.54
CA SER A 507 -23.73 -32.35 -21.26
C SER A 507 -24.93 -31.55 -20.69
N THR A 508 -24.76 -30.81 -19.59
CA THR A 508 -25.77 -29.95 -19.02
C THR A 508 -25.64 -28.55 -19.64
N PRO A 509 -26.68 -27.99 -20.23
CA PRO A 509 -26.61 -26.67 -20.85
C PRO A 509 -26.47 -25.57 -19.78
N ILE A 510 -25.69 -24.51 -20.08
CA ILE A 510 -25.53 -23.35 -19.20
C ILE A 510 -26.79 -22.46 -19.23
N TYR A 511 -27.41 -22.37 -20.40
CA TYR A 511 -28.63 -21.58 -20.64
C TYR A 511 -29.72 -22.47 -21.17
N ASN A 512 -30.96 -22.11 -20.92
CA ASN A 512 -32.13 -22.72 -21.56
C ASN A 512 -32.16 -22.40 -23.07
N GLU A 513 -33.04 -23.06 -23.82
CA GLU A 513 -33.21 -22.84 -25.27
C GLU A 513 -33.63 -21.39 -25.59
N ASP A 514 -34.21 -20.68 -24.63
CA ASP A 514 -34.65 -19.28 -24.75
C ASP A 514 -33.52 -18.27 -24.34
N GLY A 515 -32.34 -18.72 -23.98
CA GLY A 515 -31.20 -17.90 -23.49
C GLY A 515 -31.35 -17.56 -22.02
#